data_16b8ed7a5bc115a1e812dd61633a97a9
#
_entry.id   16b8ed7a5bc115a1e812dd61633a97a9
#
_cell.length_a   1.000
_cell.length_b   1.000
_cell.length_c   1.000
_cell.angle_alpha   90.00
_cell.angle_beta   90.00
_cell.angle_gamma   90.00
#
_symmetry.space_group_name_H-M   'P 1'
#
loop_
_entity.id
_entity.type
_entity.pdbx_description
1 polymer ?
#
loop_
_entity_poly.entity_id
_entity_poly.type
_entity_poly.pdbx_seq_one_letter_code
_entity_poly.pdbx_strand_id
1 'polypeptide(L)'
;MDIDLPEIVAEVRAEFDRYERALGENDVAALDAFFHVDARTIRYGGGENLYGHAEISAFRAARNPAGLARTLARTVISTYGRDCAVASTLFHRPATPGKVGRQMQTWIRFPRGWRIVAAHVSMIDEVP
;
A
#
# COMPACT_ATOMS: atom_id res chain seq x y z
N MET A 1 14.13 -11.60 18.03
CA MET A 1 12.92 -11.31 17.21
C MET A 1 12.87 -12.30 16.07
N ASP A 2 11.73 -12.92 15.85
CA ASP A 2 11.54 -13.80 14.71
C ASP A 2 11.27 -12.98 13.44
N ILE A 3 11.94 -13.34 12.35
CA ILE A 3 11.74 -12.70 11.06
C ILE A 3 11.08 -13.71 10.13
N ASP A 4 10.05 -13.27 9.42
CA ASP A 4 9.33 -14.04 8.41
C ASP A 4 8.72 -15.35 8.96
N LEU A 5 8.05 -15.28 10.11
CA LEU A 5 7.23 -16.40 10.58
C LEU A 5 6.20 -16.73 9.50
N PRO A 6 6.15 -17.96 8.99
CA PRO A 6 5.28 -18.28 7.84
C PRO A 6 3.81 -17.93 8.02
N GLU A 7 3.25 -18.16 9.23
CA GLU A 7 1.87 -17.83 9.52
C GLU A 7 1.61 -16.33 9.51
N ILE A 8 2.59 -15.51 9.89
CA ILE A 8 2.45 -14.05 9.90
C ILE A 8 2.60 -13.51 8.48
N VAL A 9 3.55 -14.02 7.71
CA VAL A 9 3.69 -13.66 6.29
C VAL A 9 2.38 -13.96 5.55
N ALA A 10 1.76 -15.11 5.82
CA ALA A 10 0.49 -15.48 5.18
C ALA A 10 -0.64 -14.51 5.53
N GLU A 11 -0.72 -14.06 6.80
CA GLU A 11 -1.71 -13.06 7.20
C GLU A 11 -1.54 -11.76 6.43
N VAL A 12 -0.32 -11.26 6.36
CA VAL A 12 -0.02 -9.99 5.68
C VAL A 12 -0.24 -10.12 4.17
N ARG A 13 0.13 -11.24 3.58
CA ARG A 13 -0.11 -11.50 2.16
C ARG A 13 -1.61 -11.42 1.84
N ALA A 14 -2.45 -12.01 2.66
CA ALA A 14 -3.89 -11.98 2.46
C ALA A 14 -4.43 -10.53 2.52
N GLU A 15 -3.94 -9.73 3.48
CA GLU A 15 -4.33 -8.32 3.60
C GLU A 15 -3.83 -7.51 2.41
N PHE A 16 -2.59 -7.72 2.00
CA PHE A 16 -2.00 -7.05 0.84
C PHE A 16 -2.79 -7.34 -0.44
N ASP A 17 -3.18 -8.59 -0.65
CA ASP A 17 -3.94 -8.98 -1.84
C ASP A 17 -5.33 -8.32 -1.84
N ARG A 18 -5.97 -8.21 -0.67
CA ARG A 18 -7.26 -7.50 -0.54
C ARG A 18 -7.10 -6.00 -0.81
N TYR A 19 -6.01 -5.40 -0.32
CA TYR A 19 -5.70 -4.00 -0.61
C TYR A 19 -5.55 -3.77 -2.12
N GLU A 20 -4.79 -4.62 -2.81
CA GLU A 20 -4.58 -4.50 -4.24
C GLU A 20 -5.89 -4.64 -5.02
N ARG A 21 -6.78 -5.53 -4.60
CA ARG A 21 -8.10 -5.68 -5.21
C ARG A 21 -8.95 -4.43 -5.01
N ALA A 22 -8.97 -3.90 -3.81
CA ALA A 22 -9.71 -2.68 -3.51
C ALA A 22 -9.18 -1.49 -4.33
N LEU A 23 -7.86 -1.40 -4.51
CA LEU A 23 -7.25 -0.35 -5.33
C LEU A 23 -7.69 -0.47 -6.80
N GLY A 24 -7.64 -1.68 -7.36
CA GLY A 24 -8.05 -1.93 -8.74
C GLY A 24 -9.53 -1.61 -8.99
N GLU A 25 -10.38 -1.83 -7.99
CA GLU A 25 -11.81 -1.54 -8.04
C GLU A 25 -12.15 -0.10 -7.63
N ASN A 26 -11.16 0.67 -7.18
CA ASN A 26 -11.33 1.99 -6.56
C ASN A 26 -12.39 1.98 -5.45
N ASP A 27 -12.32 0.95 -4.61
CA ASP A 27 -13.20 0.83 -3.44
C ASP A 27 -12.67 1.75 -2.32
N VAL A 28 -13.11 3.00 -2.35
CA VAL A 28 -12.61 4.07 -1.47
C VAL A 28 -12.82 3.73 0.01
N ALA A 29 -13.99 3.21 0.37
CA ALA A 29 -14.28 2.86 1.76
C ALA A 29 -13.34 1.76 2.27
N ALA A 30 -13.11 0.72 1.46
CA ALA A 30 -12.19 -0.35 1.83
C ALA A 30 -10.75 0.16 1.93
N LEU A 31 -10.32 0.98 0.97
CA LEU A 31 -8.97 1.55 1.00
C LEU A 31 -8.74 2.39 2.25
N ASP A 32 -9.70 3.23 2.63
CA ASP A 32 -9.61 4.04 3.85
C ASP A 32 -9.51 3.16 5.10
N ALA A 33 -10.21 2.02 5.13
CA ALA A 33 -10.20 1.11 6.25
C ALA A 33 -8.87 0.35 6.41
N PHE A 34 -8.08 0.21 5.34
CA PHE A 34 -6.75 -0.40 5.44
C PHE A 34 -5.72 0.51 6.11
N PHE A 35 -5.94 1.82 6.14
CA PHE A 35 -5.02 2.77 6.78
C PHE A 35 -5.45 3.02 8.22
N HIS A 36 -4.47 3.04 9.13
CA HIS A 36 -4.73 3.31 10.54
C HIS A 36 -5.27 4.73 10.72
N VAL A 37 -6.38 4.87 11.44
CA VAL A 37 -7.03 6.16 11.69
C VAL A 37 -6.27 6.87 12.80
N ASP A 38 -5.27 7.65 12.42
CA ASP A 38 -4.38 8.34 13.34
C ASP A 38 -3.70 9.50 12.60
N ALA A 39 -3.40 10.57 13.33
CA ALA A 39 -2.70 11.73 12.77
C ALA A 39 -1.25 11.41 12.36
N ARG A 40 -0.67 10.33 12.88
CA ARG A 40 0.70 9.89 12.58
C ARG A 40 0.80 9.02 11.33
N THR A 41 -0.32 8.60 10.75
CA THR A 41 -0.31 7.82 9.52
C THR A 41 0.08 8.72 8.35
N ILE A 42 1.11 8.31 7.59
CA ILE A 42 1.70 9.14 6.54
C ILE A 42 1.68 8.38 5.22
N ARG A 43 1.33 9.08 4.13
CA ARG A 43 1.45 8.52 2.78
C ARG A 43 2.06 9.56 1.85
N TYR A 44 3.20 9.22 1.25
CA TYR A 44 3.77 9.97 0.14
C TYR A 44 3.39 9.30 -1.17
N GLY A 45 2.86 10.07 -2.10
CA GLY A 45 2.54 9.62 -3.44
C GLY A 45 3.38 10.33 -4.49
N GLY A 46 3.06 10.11 -5.76
CA GLY A 46 3.83 10.67 -6.86
C GLY A 46 3.81 12.21 -6.93
N GLY A 47 2.75 12.83 -6.46
CA GLY A 47 2.60 14.28 -6.50
C GLY A 47 2.08 14.90 -5.21
N GLU A 48 1.93 14.11 -4.14
CA GLU A 48 1.33 14.59 -2.89
C GLU A 48 2.06 14.07 -1.66
N ASN A 49 2.03 14.87 -0.60
CA ASN A 49 2.50 14.52 0.74
C ASN A 49 1.30 14.58 1.67
N LEU A 50 0.87 13.45 2.21
CA LEU A 50 -0.34 13.35 3.01
C LEU A 50 0.00 12.96 4.44
N TYR A 51 -0.43 13.79 5.37
CA TYR A 51 -0.18 13.62 6.80
C TYR A 51 -1.50 13.42 7.53
N GLY A 52 -1.64 12.25 8.14
CA GLY A 52 -2.84 11.85 8.86
C GLY A 52 -3.88 11.20 7.98
N HIS A 53 -4.70 10.35 8.59
CA HIS A 53 -5.73 9.59 7.90
C HIS A 53 -6.73 10.51 7.17
N ALA A 54 -7.07 11.65 7.77
CA ALA A 54 -8.04 12.57 7.17
C ALA A 54 -7.56 13.12 5.82
N GLU A 55 -6.28 13.49 5.70
CA GLU A 55 -5.72 13.95 4.42
C GLU A 55 -5.67 12.83 3.39
N ILE A 56 -5.31 11.63 3.82
CA ILE A 56 -5.26 10.45 2.94
C ILE A 56 -6.65 10.14 2.39
N SER A 57 -7.65 10.14 3.25
CA SER A 57 -9.04 9.87 2.87
C SER A 57 -9.59 10.94 1.90
N ALA A 58 -9.34 12.21 2.20
CA ALA A 58 -9.77 13.32 1.34
C ALA A 58 -9.14 13.26 -0.06
N PHE A 59 -7.84 12.97 -0.12
CA PHE A 59 -7.14 12.80 -1.40
C PHE A 59 -7.76 11.67 -2.22
N ARG A 60 -8.02 10.53 -1.58
CA ARG A 60 -8.56 9.34 -2.24
C ARG A 60 -9.96 9.59 -2.78
N ALA A 61 -10.80 10.29 -2.02
CA ALA A 61 -12.16 10.63 -2.42
C ALA A 61 -12.19 11.58 -3.64
N ALA A 62 -11.19 12.45 -3.76
CA ALA A 62 -11.10 13.43 -4.86
C ALA A 62 -10.34 12.89 -6.08
N ARG A 63 -9.68 11.73 -5.97
CA ARG A 63 -8.82 11.19 -7.02
C ARG A 63 -9.63 10.70 -8.22
N ASN A 64 -9.13 10.98 -9.42
CA ASN A 64 -9.68 10.39 -10.63
C ASN A 64 -9.48 8.86 -10.59
N PRO A 65 -10.53 8.06 -10.72
CA PRO A 65 -10.41 6.59 -10.69
C PRO A 65 -9.79 5.98 -11.94
N ALA A 66 -9.64 6.75 -13.01
CA ALA A 66 -9.06 6.24 -14.27
C ALA A 66 -7.58 5.91 -14.10
N GLY A 67 -7.11 4.86 -14.78
CA GLY A 67 -5.70 4.50 -14.82
C GLY A 67 -5.17 3.84 -13.55
N LEU A 68 -6.03 3.35 -12.67
CA LEU A 68 -5.61 2.67 -11.44
C LEU A 68 -5.23 1.20 -11.66
N ALA A 69 -5.68 0.59 -12.77
CA ALA A 69 -5.34 -0.79 -13.09
C ALA A 69 -3.82 -0.94 -13.25
N ARG A 70 -3.27 -1.99 -12.64
CA ARG A 70 -1.82 -2.23 -12.65
C ARG A 70 -1.49 -3.71 -12.51
N THR A 71 -0.29 -4.07 -12.92
CA THR A 71 0.28 -5.39 -12.68
C THR A 71 1.46 -5.25 -11.74
N LEU A 72 1.63 -6.24 -10.85
CA LEU A 72 2.70 -6.22 -9.85
C LEU A 72 3.88 -7.06 -10.31
N ALA A 73 5.07 -6.66 -9.86
CA ALA A 73 6.31 -7.39 -10.08
C ALA A 73 7.19 -7.28 -8.84
N ARG A 74 7.96 -8.35 -8.57
CA ARG A 74 8.92 -8.39 -7.48
C ARG A 74 8.33 -8.02 -6.12
N THR A 75 7.15 -8.51 -5.82
CA THR A 75 6.50 -8.29 -4.53
C THR A 75 7.26 -9.03 -3.43
N VAL A 76 7.64 -8.30 -2.38
CA VAL A 76 8.32 -8.85 -1.22
C VAL A 76 7.56 -8.41 0.04
N ILE A 77 7.20 -9.39 0.86
CA ILE A 77 6.60 -9.16 2.17
C ILE A 77 7.55 -9.74 3.20
N SER A 78 8.00 -8.88 4.11
CA SER A 78 8.83 -9.30 5.24
C SER A 78 8.13 -8.93 6.54
N THR A 79 8.18 -9.83 7.51
CA THR A 79 7.57 -9.62 8.82
C THR A 79 8.63 -9.65 9.91
N TYR A 80 8.40 -8.85 10.95
CA TYR A 80 9.32 -8.68 12.06
C TYR A 80 8.51 -8.88 13.34
N GLY A 81 8.78 -9.98 14.05
CA GLY A 81 7.93 -10.42 15.14
C GLY A 81 6.56 -10.83 14.61
N ARG A 82 5.51 -10.53 15.37
CA ARG A 82 4.14 -10.92 15.02
C ARG A 82 3.24 -9.75 14.64
N ASP A 83 3.72 -8.51 14.81
CA ASP A 83 2.86 -7.33 14.73
C ASP A 83 3.36 -6.28 13.74
N CYS A 84 4.47 -6.51 13.05
CA CYS A 84 5.03 -5.53 12.10
C CYS A 84 5.43 -6.21 10.80
N ALA A 85 5.11 -5.55 9.69
CA ALA A 85 5.49 -6.05 8.37
C ALA A 85 5.78 -4.90 7.41
N VAL A 86 6.63 -5.17 6.42
CA VAL A 86 6.88 -4.28 5.29
C VAL A 86 6.50 -5.02 4.02
N ALA A 87 5.66 -4.40 3.20
CA ALA A 87 5.30 -4.93 1.89
C ALA A 87 5.83 -3.98 0.82
N SER A 88 6.61 -4.50 -0.10
CA SER A 88 7.14 -3.72 -1.22
C SER A 88 6.82 -4.39 -2.53
N THR A 89 6.58 -3.59 -3.57
CA THR A 89 6.32 -4.11 -4.91
C THR A 89 6.67 -3.08 -5.95
N LEU A 90 7.06 -3.56 -7.12
CA LEU A 90 7.05 -2.76 -8.34
C LEU A 90 5.68 -2.91 -9.01
N PHE A 91 5.29 -1.93 -9.81
CA PHE A 91 4.06 -2.05 -10.57
C PHE A 91 4.17 -1.34 -11.92
N HIS A 92 3.38 -1.81 -12.87
CA HIS A 92 3.27 -1.23 -14.19
C HIS A 92 1.80 -0.91 -14.47
N ARG A 93 1.56 0.27 -15.05
CA ARG A 93 0.22 0.71 -15.46
C ARG A 93 0.19 0.92 -16.96
N PRO A 94 -0.85 0.41 -17.66
CA PRO A 94 -1.02 0.73 -19.08
C PRO A 94 -1.09 2.23 -19.37
N ALA A 95 -1.60 3.01 -18.41
CA ALA A 95 -1.74 4.47 -18.55
C ALA A 95 -0.40 5.21 -18.55
N THR A 96 0.68 4.59 -18.07
CA THR A 96 2.02 5.20 -17.98
C THR A 96 3.08 4.28 -18.58
N PRO A 97 3.06 4.04 -19.89
CA PRO A 97 4.06 3.18 -20.52
C PRO A 97 5.46 3.78 -20.37
N GLY A 98 6.46 2.92 -20.23
CA GLY A 98 7.86 3.33 -20.01
C GLY A 98 8.18 3.76 -18.59
N LYS A 99 7.23 3.66 -17.67
CA LYS A 99 7.44 3.96 -16.26
C LYS A 99 7.31 2.69 -15.43
N VAL A 100 8.02 2.65 -14.30
CA VAL A 100 7.84 1.62 -13.28
C VAL A 100 7.52 2.29 -11.96
N GLY A 101 6.45 1.82 -11.31
CA GLY A 101 6.05 2.27 -10.00
C GLY A 101 6.77 1.50 -8.90
N ARG A 102 6.97 2.15 -7.78
CA ARG A 102 7.56 1.54 -6.58
C ARG A 102 6.67 1.88 -5.40
N GLN A 103 6.27 0.86 -4.66
CA GLN A 103 5.41 1.03 -3.50
C GLN A 103 6.01 0.32 -2.30
N MET A 104 6.09 1.01 -1.17
CA MET A 104 6.45 0.42 0.11
C MET A 104 5.40 0.78 1.14
N GLN A 105 4.98 -0.21 1.93
CA GLN A 105 3.98 -0.02 2.97
C GLN A 105 4.47 -0.67 4.25
N THR A 106 4.31 0.03 5.37
CA THR A 106 4.53 -0.52 6.70
C THR A 106 3.17 -0.87 7.29
N TRP A 107 3.01 -2.13 7.69
CA TRP A 107 1.80 -2.68 8.27
C TRP A 107 2.03 -3.01 9.74
N ILE A 108 1.08 -2.67 10.57
CA ILE A 108 1.09 -2.99 12.01
C ILE A 108 -0.19 -3.75 12.34
N ARG A 109 -0.05 -4.79 13.17
CA ARG A 109 -1.22 -5.54 13.65
C ARG A 109 -1.74 -4.89 14.92
N PHE A 110 -2.92 -4.28 14.78
CA PHE A 110 -3.69 -3.71 15.88
C PHE A 110 -4.74 -4.73 16.36
N PRO A 111 -5.43 -4.49 17.49
CA PRO A 111 -6.48 -5.41 17.94
C PRO A 111 -7.56 -5.67 16.88
N ARG A 112 -7.85 -4.70 16.02
CA ARG A 112 -8.84 -4.84 14.94
C ARG A 112 -8.27 -5.43 13.66
N GLY A 113 -6.98 -5.76 13.63
CA GLY A 113 -6.33 -6.35 12.47
C GLY A 113 -5.18 -5.52 11.93
N TRP A 114 -4.65 -5.95 10.80
CA TRP A 114 -3.52 -5.30 10.16
C TRP A 114 -3.94 -3.98 9.51
N ARG A 115 -3.14 -2.93 9.74
CA ARG A 115 -3.38 -1.60 9.14
C ARG A 115 -2.07 -1.02 8.65
N ILE A 116 -2.15 -0.20 7.59
CA ILE A 116 -1.01 0.53 7.06
C ILE A 116 -0.82 1.80 7.89
N VAL A 117 0.40 2.02 8.36
CA VAL A 117 0.76 3.22 9.14
C VAL A 117 1.66 4.17 8.37
N ALA A 118 2.34 3.68 7.34
CA ALA A 118 3.19 4.48 6.47
C ALA A 118 3.24 3.87 5.08
N ALA A 119 3.22 4.72 4.07
CA ALA A 119 3.33 4.27 2.69
C ALA A 119 4.06 5.29 1.83
N HIS A 120 4.76 4.80 0.82
CA HIS A 120 5.43 5.62 -0.18
C HIS A 120 5.20 5.00 -1.55
N VAL A 121 4.73 5.81 -2.48
CA VAL A 121 4.55 5.43 -3.89
C VAL A 121 5.28 6.43 -4.76
N SER A 122 6.08 5.95 -5.69
CA SER A 122 6.80 6.81 -6.63
C SER A 122 6.89 6.12 -7.99
N MET A 123 7.22 6.90 -9.01
CA MET A 123 7.40 6.39 -10.37
C MET A 123 8.77 6.83 -10.87
N ILE A 124 9.45 5.94 -11.55
CA ILE A 124 10.71 6.26 -12.23
C ILE A 124 10.62 5.77 -13.69
N ASP A 125 11.54 6.28 -14.52
CA ASP A 125 11.66 5.76 -15.88
C ASP A 125 12.18 4.32 -15.82
N GLU A 126 11.58 3.45 -16.63
CA GLU A 126 12.04 2.08 -16.74
C GLU A 126 13.25 2.05 -17.68
N VAL A 127 14.38 1.54 -17.17
CA VAL A 127 15.60 1.42 -17.96
C VAL A 127 15.50 0.18 -18.83
N PRO A 128 15.78 0.28 -20.15
CA PRO A 128 15.75 -0.89 -21.04
C PRO A 128 16.72 -1.99 -20.63
#